data_6dda12f3483af3da83c83336cd7518fc
#
_entry.id   6dda12f3483af3da83c83336cd7518fc
#
_cell.length_a   1.000
_cell.length_b   1.000
_cell.length_c   1.000
_cell.angle_alpha   90.00
_cell.angle_beta   90.00
_cell.angle_gamma   90.00
#
_symmetry.space_group_name_H-M   'P 1'
#
loop_
_entity.id
_entity.type
_entity.pdbx_description
1 polymer ?
#
loop_
_entity_poly.entity_id
_entity_poly.type
_entity_poly.pdbx_seq_one_letter_code
_entity_poly.pdbx_strand_id
1 'polypeptide(L)'
;MGYRYTYEPRLLNMNAVKLINIGNLVTYSSVDNSVVSLEDMEIVISDGKIIDIGSQLDDVNEVFDCENKLVTPGFVDCHTHPVFLDERENEFDMRTKGYTYAEIANKG
;
A
#
# COMPACT_ATOMS: atom_id res chain seq x y z
N MET A 1 -13.83 -7.48 -15.05
CA MET A 1 -13.55 -8.80 -14.44
C MET A 1 -13.27 -8.56 -12.96
N GLY A 2 -14.21 -8.90 -12.10
CA GLY A 2 -14.08 -8.58 -10.66
C GLY A 2 -13.12 -9.54 -9.97
N TYR A 3 -12.08 -9.02 -9.36
CA TYR A 3 -11.27 -9.76 -8.41
C TYR A 3 -12.10 -9.96 -7.14
N ARG A 4 -12.57 -11.15 -6.90
CA ARG A 4 -13.28 -11.50 -5.67
C ARG A 4 -12.47 -12.59 -4.96
N TYR A 5 -11.80 -12.23 -3.88
CA TYR A 5 -11.33 -13.20 -2.91
C TYR A 5 -12.52 -13.56 -2.01
N THR A 6 -13.26 -14.60 -2.35
CA THR A 6 -14.34 -15.09 -1.49
C THR A 6 -13.75 -15.88 -0.33
N TYR A 7 -13.74 -15.28 0.83
CA TYR A 7 -13.68 -16.01 2.09
C TYR A 7 -15.12 -16.41 2.46
N GLU A 8 -15.34 -17.67 2.88
CA GLU A 8 -16.67 -18.13 3.30
C GLU A 8 -17.27 -17.19 4.36
N PRO A 9 -18.60 -16.91 4.31
CA PRO A 9 -19.25 -16.01 5.25
C PRO A 9 -19.24 -16.63 6.65
N ARG A 10 -18.13 -16.50 7.35
CA ARG A 10 -18.13 -16.56 8.80
C ARG A 10 -18.79 -15.29 9.29
N LEU A 11 -19.77 -15.44 10.18
CA LEU A 11 -20.36 -14.37 10.97
C LEU A 11 -19.36 -13.23 11.14
N LEU A 12 -19.60 -12.10 10.47
CA LEU A 12 -18.75 -10.91 10.55
C LEU A 12 -18.63 -10.60 12.04
N ASN A 13 -17.44 -10.76 12.57
CA ASN A 13 -17.16 -10.50 13.96
C ASN A 13 -17.53 -9.05 14.28
N MET A 14 -18.02 -8.80 15.49
CA MET A 14 -18.46 -7.47 15.92
C MET A 14 -17.38 -6.38 15.85
N ASN A 15 -16.15 -6.75 15.47
CA ASN A 15 -14.97 -5.88 15.31
C ASN A 15 -14.51 -5.73 13.86
N ALA A 16 -15.42 -5.82 12.89
CA ALA A 16 -15.06 -5.58 11.49
C ALA A 16 -15.14 -4.08 11.15
N VAL A 17 -14.14 -3.60 10.43
CA VAL A 17 -14.07 -2.23 9.89
C VAL A 17 -14.05 -2.30 8.36
N LYS A 18 -14.87 -1.49 7.72
CA LYS A 18 -14.87 -1.33 6.26
C LYS A 18 -14.23 0.00 5.87
N LEU A 19 -13.23 -0.05 5.01
CA LEU A 19 -12.66 1.12 4.36
C LEU A 19 -13.47 1.45 3.12
N ILE A 20 -13.97 2.67 3.01
CA ILE A 20 -14.76 3.17 1.88
C ILE A 20 -14.15 4.44 1.30
N ASN A 21 -14.67 4.89 0.16
CA ASN A 21 -14.20 6.08 -0.54
C ASN A 21 -12.69 6.09 -0.75
N ILE A 22 -12.16 4.93 -1.16
CA ILE A 22 -10.75 4.78 -1.55
C ILE A 22 -10.58 5.40 -2.93
N GLY A 23 -9.76 6.45 -3.04
CA GLY A 23 -9.50 7.11 -4.32
C GLY A 23 -8.71 6.21 -5.29
N ASN A 24 -7.73 5.51 -4.75
CA ASN A 24 -6.96 4.52 -5.50
C ASN A 24 -6.37 3.49 -4.53
N LEU A 25 -6.54 2.21 -4.83
CA LEU A 25 -5.93 1.11 -4.10
C LEU A 25 -4.75 0.57 -4.91
N VAL A 26 -3.53 0.81 -4.43
CA VAL A 26 -2.32 0.25 -5.05
C VAL A 26 -1.86 -0.95 -4.23
N THR A 27 -1.79 -2.12 -4.85
CA THR A 27 -1.41 -3.37 -4.20
C THR A 27 -0.71 -4.31 -5.19
N TYR A 28 -0.15 -5.41 -4.68
CA TYR A 28 0.42 -6.45 -5.52
C TYR A 28 -0.64 -7.49 -5.89
N SER A 29 -0.74 -7.81 -7.17
CA SER A 29 -1.58 -8.89 -7.70
C SER A 29 -0.73 -10.11 -8.00
N SER A 30 -1.02 -11.22 -7.33
CA SER A 30 -0.35 -12.51 -7.63
C SER A 30 -0.80 -13.11 -8.96
N VAL A 31 -1.95 -12.72 -9.47
CA VAL A 31 -2.47 -13.16 -10.78
C VAL A 31 -1.70 -12.49 -11.90
N ASP A 32 -1.50 -11.17 -11.79
CA ASP A 32 -0.79 -10.38 -12.81
C ASP A 32 0.72 -10.37 -12.57
N ASN A 33 1.17 -10.90 -11.43
CA ASN A 33 2.55 -10.88 -10.96
C ASN A 33 3.16 -9.46 -11.01
N SER A 34 2.37 -8.47 -10.63
CA SER A 34 2.74 -7.05 -10.71
C SER A 34 2.02 -6.18 -9.67
N VAL A 35 2.50 -4.97 -9.48
CA VAL A 35 1.77 -3.94 -8.76
C VAL A 35 0.63 -3.44 -9.64
N VAL A 36 -0.57 -3.40 -9.08
CA VAL A 36 -1.80 -2.94 -9.75
C VAL A 36 -2.37 -1.74 -9.01
N SER A 37 -3.10 -0.93 -9.77
CA SER A 37 -3.83 0.23 -9.28
C SER A 37 -5.30 0.01 -9.57
N LEU A 38 -6.13 -0.01 -8.53
CA LEU A 38 -7.55 -0.34 -8.59
C LEU A 38 -8.38 0.85 -8.11
N GLU A 39 -9.46 1.14 -8.83
CA GLU A 39 -10.44 2.17 -8.49
C GLU A 39 -11.73 1.54 -8.00
N ASP A 40 -12.57 2.32 -7.32
CA ASP A 40 -13.88 1.89 -6.81
C ASP A 40 -13.83 0.65 -5.91
N MET A 41 -12.78 0.53 -5.09
CA MET A 41 -12.60 -0.58 -4.18
C MET A 41 -12.97 -0.20 -2.74
N GLU A 42 -13.44 -1.22 -2.02
CA GLU A 42 -13.63 -1.22 -0.58
C GLU A 42 -12.78 -2.35 0.03
N ILE A 43 -12.45 -2.23 1.31
CA ILE A 43 -11.68 -3.25 2.05
C ILE A 43 -12.41 -3.53 3.36
N VAL A 44 -12.62 -4.80 3.68
CA VAL A 44 -13.12 -5.22 5.00
C VAL A 44 -11.98 -5.87 5.79
N ILE A 45 -11.79 -5.37 7.00
CA ILE A 45 -10.78 -5.83 7.94
C ILE A 45 -11.50 -6.39 9.17
N SER A 46 -11.14 -7.57 9.63
CA SER A 46 -11.62 -8.15 10.89
C SER A 46 -10.47 -8.86 11.60
N ASP A 47 -10.40 -8.68 12.92
CA ASP A 47 -9.35 -9.28 13.76
C ASP A 47 -7.92 -9.01 13.22
N GLY A 48 -7.66 -7.79 12.73
CA GLY A 48 -6.36 -7.38 12.21
C GLY A 48 -5.98 -8.00 10.87
N LYS A 49 -6.94 -8.60 10.15
CA LYS A 49 -6.71 -9.22 8.83
C LYS A 49 -7.66 -8.63 7.80
N ILE A 50 -7.17 -8.42 6.60
CA ILE A 50 -8.00 -8.14 5.45
C ILE A 50 -8.75 -9.42 5.09
N ILE A 51 -10.09 -9.36 5.13
CA ILE A 51 -10.95 -10.51 4.85
C ILE A 51 -11.66 -10.40 3.50
N ASP A 52 -11.82 -9.20 2.98
CA ASP A 52 -12.38 -8.99 1.65
C ASP A 52 -11.85 -7.70 1.01
N ILE A 53 -11.70 -7.73 -0.32
CA ILE A 53 -11.39 -6.56 -1.15
C ILE A 53 -12.29 -6.66 -2.40
N GLY A 54 -13.06 -5.63 -2.68
CA GLY A 54 -13.96 -5.61 -3.84
C GLY A 54 -14.73 -4.31 -3.94
N SER A 55 -15.62 -4.24 -4.92
CA SER A 55 -16.59 -3.16 -5.06
C SER A 55 -17.90 -3.56 -4.40
N GLN A 56 -18.54 -2.65 -3.65
CA GLN A 56 -19.86 -2.89 -3.03
C GLN A 56 -19.87 -4.11 -2.08
N LEU A 57 -18.97 -4.10 -1.11
CA LEU A 57 -18.91 -5.14 -0.08
C LEU A 57 -20.07 -4.99 0.92
N ASP A 58 -20.41 -6.10 1.60
CA ASP A 58 -21.44 -6.10 2.63
C ASP A 58 -21.15 -5.10 3.76
N ASP A 59 -22.21 -4.56 4.35
CA ASP A 59 -22.08 -3.60 5.43
C ASP A 59 -21.53 -4.24 6.70
N VAL A 60 -20.71 -3.48 7.42
CA VAL A 60 -20.18 -3.82 8.73
C VAL A 60 -20.49 -2.71 9.75
N ASN A 61 -20.29 -3.01 11.03
CA ASN A 61 -20.66 -2.07 12.10
C ASN A 61 -19.83 -0.78 12.13
N GLU A 62 -18.58 -0.86 11.70
CA GLU A 62 -17.66 0.28 11.71
C GLU A 62 -17.17 0.59 10.29
N VAL A 63 -17.20 1.85 9.92
CA VAL A 63 -16.80 2.33 8.60
C VAL A 63 -15.76 3.42 8.76
N PHE A 64 -14.68 3.31 8.00
CA PHE A 64 -13.64 4.33 7.89
C PHE A 64 -13.66 4.93 6.48
N ASP A 65 -13.92 6.23 6.40
CA ASP A 65 -13.92 6.98 5.14
C ASP A 65 -12.49 7.39 4.78
N CYS A 66 -11.98 6.90 3.67
CA CYS A 66 -10.65 7.23 3.15
C CYS A 66 -10.61 8.59 2.43
N GLU A 67 -11.72 9.32 2.35
CA GLU A 67 -11.77 10.67 1.77
C GLU A 67 -11.16 10.77 0.35
N ASN A 68 -11.36 9.76 -0.45
CA ASN A 68 -10.79 9.65 -1.79
C ASN A 68 -9.24 9.69 -1.84
N LYS A 69 -8.59 9.25 -0.76
CA LYS A 69 -7.13 9.18 -0.66
C LYS A 69 -6.59 7.87 -1.24
N LEU A 70 -5.28 7.88 -1.53
CA LEU A 70 -4.53 6.69 -1.90
C LEU A 70 -4.43 5.73 -0.70
N VAL A 71 -4.71 4.46 -0.94
CA VAL A 71 -4.52 3.37 0.03
C VAL A 71 -3.49 2.38 -0.51
N THR A 72 -2.52 2.02 0.32
CA THR A 72 -1.48 1.03 0.00
C THR A 72 -1.29 0.08 1.18
N PRO A 73 -0.72 -1.12 0.97
CA PRO A 73 -0.15 -1.88 2.08
C PRO A 73 0.89 -1.05 2.83
N GLY A 74 1.08 -1.32 4.12
CA GLY A 74 2.16 -0.71 4.89
C GLY A 74 3.52 -1.01 4.27
N PHE A 75 4.42 -0.02 4.30
CA PHE A 75 5.77 -0.21 3.77
C PHE A 75 6.57 -1.18 4.63
N VAL A 76 7.30 -2.08 3.98
CA VAL A 76 8.30 -2.94 4.59
C VAL A 76 9.66 -2.53 4.04
N ASP A 77 10.49 -1.97 4.91
CA ASP A 77 11.85 -1.56 4.56
C ASP A 77 12.86 -2.53 5.19
N CYS A 78 13.47 -3.35 4.34
CA CYS A 78 14.44 -4.37 4.79
C CYS A 78 15.86 -3.80 4.93
N HIS A 79 16.11 -2.59 4.46
CA HIS A 79 17.40 -1.94 4.54
C HIS A 79 17.21 -0.43 4.60
N THR A 80 17.42 0.16 5.75
CA THR A 80 17.28 1.60 5.95
C THR A 80 18.46 2.18 6.71
N HIS A 81 18.74 3.47 6.46
CA HIS A 81 19.71 4.28 7.20
C HIS A 81 18.96 5.42 7.90
N PRO A 82 18.32 5.15 9.07
CA PRO A 82 17.38 6.10 9.69
C PRO A 82 18.06 7.31 10.33
N VAL A 83 19.38 7.29 10.45
CA VAL A 83 20.16 8.39 11.04
C VAL A 83 21.18 8.88 10.02
N PHE A 84 21.11 10.16 9.71
CA PHE A 84 22.05 10.85 8.82
C PHE A 84 22.73 12.00 9.59
N LEU A 85 24.01 12.23 9.33
CA LEU A 85 24.72 13.43 9.79
C LEU A 85 24.46 14.60 8.85
N ASP A 86 24.35 14.31 7.54
CA ASP A 86 24.09 15.29 6.50
C ASP A 86 23.10 14.73 5.46
N GLU A 87 22.42 15.62 4.75
CA GLU A 87 21.55 15.28 3.64
C GLU A 87 22.38 14.81 2.44
N ARG A 88 21.96 13.73 1.81
CA ARG A 88 22.64 13.13 0.66
C ARG A 88 21.91 13.40 -0.67
N GLU A 89 21.16 14.47 -0.73
CA GLU A 89 20.40 14.86 -1.93
C GLU A 89 21.30 15.06 -3.14
N ASN A 90 22.47 15.69 -2.92
CA ASN A 90 23.46 15.91 -3.96
C ASN A 90 23.98 14.61 -4.57
N GLU A 91 24.12 13.54 -3.78
CA GLU A 91 24.55 12.24 -4.28
C GLU A 91 23.50 11.61 -5.19
N PHE A 92 22.21 11.79 -4.86
CA PHE A 92 21.14 11.32 -5.72
C PHE A 92 21.16 12.05 -7.07
N ASP A 93 21.32 13.37 -7.06
CA ASP A 93 21.44 14.18 -8.29
C ASP A 93 22.67 13.76 -9.11
N MET A 94 23.78 13.48 -8.47
CA MET A 94 24.97 12.97 -9.17
C MET A 94 24.75 11.60 -9.81
N ARG A 95 24.03 10.69 -9.14
CA ARG A 95 23.68 9.39 -9.71
C ARG A 95 22.76 9.51 -10.93
N THR A 96 21.79 10.39 -10.90
CA THR A 96 20.90 10.65 -12.03
C THR A 96 21.66 11.23 -13.23
N LYS A 97 22.78 11.92 -12.99
CA LYS A 97 23.73 12.43 -14.00
C LYS A 97 24.75 11.39 -14.46
N GLY A 98 24.69 10.16 -13.96
CA GLY A 98 25.55 9.04 -14.38
C GLY A 98 26.90 8.91 -13.66
N TYR A 99 27.11 9.63 -12.56
CA TYR A 99 28.34 9.46 -11.75
C TYR A 99 28.38 8.09 -11.10
N THR A 100 29.55 7.47 -11.09
CA THR A 100 29.81 6.22 -10.37
C THR A 100 29.90 6.46 -8.86
N TYR A 101 29.74 5.37 -8.08
CA TYR A 101 29.87 5.45 -6.62
C TYR A 101 31.24 6.00 -6.17
N ALA A 102 32.32 5.59 -6.84
CA ALA A 102 33.67 6.06 -6.54
C ALA A 102 33.83 7.57 -6.79
N GLU A 103 33.25 8.08 -7.86
CA GLU A 103 33.30 9.52 -8.18
C GLU A 103 32.51 10.35 -7.17
N ILE A 104 31.37 9.81 -6.69
CA ILE A 104 30.54 10.45 -5.66
C ILE A 104 31.29 10.47 -4.33
N ALA A 105 31.86 9.35 -3.90
CA ALA A 105 32.61 9.24 -2.64
C ALA A 105 33.86 10.15 -2.59
N ASN A 106 34.45 10.47 -3.73
CA ASN A 106 35.61 11.37 -3.79
C ASN A 106 35.25 12.87 -3.76
N LYS A 107 33.98 13.21 -3.91
CA LYS A 107 33.49 14.61 -3.95
C LYS A 107 32.73 15.04 -2.69
N GLY A 108 32.42 14.08 -1.78
CA GLY A 108 31.71 14.29 -0.52
C GLY A 108 32.62 14.52 0.68
#